data_bbfe73c6e25b0a8ae1ac1484d589fd4a
#
_entry.id   bbfe73c6e25b0a8ae1ac1484d589fd4a
#
_cell.length_a   1.000
_cell.length_b   1.000
_cell.length_c   1.000
_cell.angle_alpha   90.00
_cell.angle_beta   90.00
_cell.angle_gamma   90.00
#
_symmetry.space_group_name_H-M   'P 1'
#
loop_
_entity.id
_entity.type
_entity.pdbx_description
1 polymer ?
#
loop_
_entity_poly.entity_id
_entity_poly.type
_entity_poly.pdbx_seq_one_letter_code
_entity_poly.pdbx_strand_id
1 'polypeptide(L)'
;TVMVDPQIGMPYGKLPRIIAAYLCTEAKRTREPLIRLGRSKSEFARRLGMTRSRSGGAQGNLSCLTEQAIRLFNMKITTTVEEGDKRTWSHLMITEHGQFFSSQASIDKRMPWEGEIMLHRAFFDECVSHAIPIDIRVIHALQSSMAIDIYVWLTYRFNALNRKTTIRWSQLQAQFCKN
;
A
#
# COMPACT_ATOMS: atom_id res chain seq x y z
N THR A 1 15.20 3.16 -6.59
CA THR A 1 14.99 1.78 -7.09
C THR A 1 14.07 1.03 -6.14
N VAL A 2 13.10 0.29 -6.69
CA VAL A 2 12.26 -0.64 -5.93
C VAL A 2 12.81 -2.05 -6.15
N MET A 3 13.01 -2.78 -5.07
CA MET A 3 13.47 -4.17 -5.09
C MET A 3 12.37 -5.07 -4.53
N VAL A 4 12.13 -6.16 -5.18
CA VAL A 4 11.20 -7.21 -4.75
C VAL A 4 11.85 -8.56 -4.95
N ASP A 5 11.40 -9.55 -4.21
CA ASP A 5 11.76 -10.94 -4.47
C ASP A 5 11.27 -11.31 -5.89
N PRO A 6 12.16 -11.79 -6.78
CA PRO A 6 11.79 -12.17 -8.15
C PRO A 6 10.68 -13.24 -8.21
N GLN A 7 10.56 -14.09 -7.19
CA GLN A 7 9.52 -15.11 -7.11
C GLN A 7 8.15 -14.54 -6.73
N ILE A 8 8.14 -13.43 -5.98
CA ILE A 8 6.91 -12.76 -5.50
C ILE A 8 6.42 -11.73 -6.54
N GLY A 9 7.34 -10.98 -7.13
CA GLY A 9 7.05 -9.95 -8.13
C GLY A 9 6.56 -8.63 -7.57
N MET A 10 6.49 -7.61 -8.44
CA MET A 10 6.07 -6.24 -8.08
C MET A 10 4.57 -6.15 -7.79
N PRO A 11 4.16 -5.37 -6.78
CA PRO A 11 2.75 -5.00 -6.61
C PRO A 11 2.28 -4.11 -7.77
N TYR A 12 1.09 -4.37 -8.30
CA TYR A 12 0.52 -3.63 -9.42
C TYR A 12 -0.97 -3.37 -9.26
N GLY A 13 -1.49 -2.43 -10.05
CA GLY A 13 -2.90 -2.12 -10.09
C GLY A 13 -3.39 -1.31 -8.87
N LYS A 14 -4.69 -1.34 -8.64
CA LYS A 14 -5.40 -0.53 -7.66
C LYS A 14 -5.25 -1.05 -6.23
N LEU A 15 -5.21 -2.37 -6.04
CA LEU A 15 -5.26 -3.00 -4.72
C LEU A 15 -4.09 -2.63 -3.79
N PRO A 16 -2.83 -2.61 -4.23
CA PRO A 16 -1.73 -2.20 -3.36
C PRO A 16 -1.89 -0.77 -2.81
N ARG A 17 -2.48 0.13 -3.60
CA ARG A 17 -2.74 1.52 -3.20
C ARG A 17 -3.81 1.62 -2.12
N ILE A 18 -4.88 0.82 -2.25
CA ILE A 18 -5.95 0.73 -1.24
C ILE A 18 -5.39 0.13 0.06
N ILE A 19 -4.57 -0.93 -0.05
CA ILE A 19 -3.94 -1.56 1.11
C ILE A 19 -3.00 -0.57 1.81
N ALA A 20 -2.14 0.12 1.07
CA ALA A 20 -1.22 1.11 1.64
C ALA A 20 -1.98 2.25 2.36
N ALA A 21 -3.06 2.77 1.75
CA ALA A 21 -3.92 3.77 2.37
C ALA A 21 -4.57 3.26 3.67
N TYR A 22 -5.03 2.01 3.69
CA TYR A 22 -5.56 1.36 4.87
C TYR A 22 -4.51 1.24 5.98
N LEU A 23 -3.29 0.77 5.66
CA LEU A 23 -2.21 0.61 6.63
C LEU A 23 -1.82 1.95 7.27
N CYS A 24 -1.64 3.00 6.47
CA CYS A 24 -1.35 4.34 6.99
C CYS A 24 -2.50 4.88 7.85
N THR A 25 -3.75 4.61 7.47
CA THR A 25 -4.92 5.04 8.24
C THR A 25 -4.97 4.34 9.60
N GLU A 26 -4.79 3.01 9.63
CA GLU A 26 -4.79 2.25 10.87
C GLU A 26 -3.61 2.62 11.76
N ALA A 27 -2.40 2.72 11.22
CA ALA A 27 -1.21 3.14 11.97
C ALA A 27 -1.41 4.52 12.63
N LYS A 28 -1.97 5.48 11.89
CA LYS A 28 -2.25 6.83 12.41
C LYS A 28 -3.36 6.82 13.46
N ARG A 29 -4.39 5.99 13.27
CA ARG A 29 -5.55 5.88 14.17
C ARG A 29 -5.19 5.18 15.48
N THR A 30 -4.49 4.05 15.43
CA THR A 30 -4.16 3.22 16.59
C THR A 30 -2.90 3.68 17.31
N ARG A 31 -1.98 4.31 16.60
CA ARG A 31 -0.62 4.62 17.07
C ARG A 31 0.19 3.37 17.42
N GLU A 32 -0.16 2.24 16.82
CA GLU A 32 0.49 0.95 16.99
C GLU A 32 1.04 0.45 15.66
N PRO A 33 2.26 -0.11 15.62
CA PRO A 33 2.84 -0.68 14.41
C PRO A 33 2.24 -2.04 14.03
N LEU A 34 1.58 -2.72 14.98
CA LEU A 34 0.88 -3.99 14.74
C LEU A 34 -0.51 -3.72 14.17
N ILE A 35 -0.71 -4.10 12.91
CA ILE A 35 -1.98 -3.93 12.20
C ILE A 35 -2.69 -5.27 12.07
N ARG A 36 -3.91 -5.35 12.62
CA ARG A 36 -4.77 -6.52 12.51
C ARG A 36 -5.62 -6.45 11.25
N LEU A 37 -5.44 -7.41 10.36
CA LEU A 37 -6.12 -7.47 9.06
C LEU A 37 -7.52 -8.08 9.16
N GLY A 38 -7.82 -8.79 10.25
CA GLY A 38 -9.08 -9.47 10.51
C GLY A 38 -8.95 -10.99 10.50
N ARG A 39 -10.08 -11.67 10.73
CA ARG A 39 -10.14 -13.12 10.90
C ARG A 39 -10.26 -13.92 9.60
N SER A 40 -10.41 -13.24 8.47
CA SER A 40 -10.53 -13.88 7.16
C SER A 40 -10.18 -12.91 6.03
N LYS A 41 -9.86 -13.47 4.84
CA LYS A 41 -9.66 -12.68 3.61
C LYS A 41 -10.88 -11.82 3.28
N SER A 42 -12.08 -12.34 3.50
CA SER A 42 -13.34 -11.61 3.26
C SER A 42 -13.53 -10.46 4.24
N GLU A 43 -13.13 -10.62 5.50
CA GLU A 43 -13.14 -9.54 6.46
C GLU A 43 -12.13 -8.46 6.10
N PHE A 44 -10.93 -8.85 5.71
CA PHE A 44 -9.91 -7.90 5.23
C PHE A 44 -10.41 -7.11 4.02
N ALA A 45 -10.98 -7.81 3.01
CA ALA A 45 -11.57 -7.13 1.85
C ALA A 45 -12.66 -6.12 2.24
N ARG A 46 -13.49 -6.47 3.22
CA ARG A 46 -14.53 -5.55 3.73
C ARG A 46 -13.93 -4.33 4.45
N ARG A 47 -12.88 -4.50 5.24
CA ARG A 47 -12.15 -3.39 5.89
C ARG A 47 -11.53 -2.44 4.86
N LEU A 48 -11.09 -2.99 3.72
CA LEU A 48 -10.63 -2.20 2.58
C LEU A 48 -11.75 -1.52 1.79
N GLY A 49 -13.03 -1.65 2.19
CA GLY A 49 -14.18 -1.07 1.48
C GLY A 49 -14.59 -1.81 0.21
N MET A 50 -14.13 -3.04 0.02
CA MET A 50 -14.50 -3.87 -1.13
C MET A 50 -15.86 -4.52 -0.91
N THR A 51 -16.93 -3.91 -1.44
CA THR A 51 -18.33 -4.31 -1.18
C THR A 51 -18.78 -5.59 -1.91
N ARG A 52 -18.03 -6.10 -2.89
CA ARG A 52 -18.36 -7.29 -3.68
C ARG A 52 -17.15 -8.22 -3.84
N SER A 53 -16.82 -8.95 -2.79
CA SER A 53 -15.85 -10.06 -2.89
C SER A 53 -16.56 -11.36 -3.27
N ARG A 54 -17.19 -11.39 -4.47
CA ARG A 54 -17.87 -12.60 -5.00
C ARG A 54 -16.94 -13.36 -5.94
N SER A 55 -16.01 -14.11 -5.44
CA SER A 55 -15.55 -15.38 -6.03
C SER A 55 -14.24 -15.82 -5.38
N GLY A 56 -14.24 -17.00 -4.80
CA GLY A 56 -13.10 -17.68 -4.22
C GLY A 56 -12.31 -18.53 -5.22
N GLY A 57 -12.47 -18.34 -6.53
CA GLY A 57 -11.68 -19.03 -7.55
C GLY A 57 -10.27 -18.46 -7.70
N ALA A 58 -9.36 -19.18 -8.39
CA ALA A 58 -7.97 -18.78 -8.60
C ALA A 58 -7.80 -17.40 -9.25
N GLN A 59 -8.81 -16.88 -9.94
CA GLN A 59 -8.88 -15.54 -10.52
C GLN A 59 -9.88 -14.61 -9.82
N GLY A 60 -10.37 -15.00 -8.64
CA GLY A 60 -11.34 -14.21 -7.89
C GLY A 60 -10.70 -12.99 -7.20
N ASN A 61 -11.53 -12.01 -6.87
CA ASN A 61 -11.10 -10.77 -6.20
C ASN A 61 -10.30 -11.02 -4.90
N LEU A 62 -10.61 -12.10 -4.16
CA LEU A 62 -9.89 -12.44 -2.93
C LEU A 62 -8.51 -13.06 -3.19
N SER A 63 -8.34 -13.81 -4.28
CA SER A 63 -7.03 -14.34 -4.68
C SER A 63 -6.13 -13.21 -5.13
N CYS A 64 -6.64 -12.29 -5.95
CA CYS A 64 -5.92 -11.11 -6.39
C CYS A 64 -5.55 -10.19 -5.20
N LEU A 65 -6.47 -10.01 -4.24
CA LEU A 65 -6.17 -9.26 -3.01
C LEU A 65 -5.02 -9.89 -2.23
N THR A 66 -5.05 -11.23 -2.06
CA THR A 66 -4.00 -11.96 -1.34
C THR A 66 -2.65 -11.80 -2.03
N GLU A 67 -2.63 -11.98 -3.35
CA GLU A 67 -1.42 -11.84 -4.16
C GLU A 67 -0.82 -10.44 -4.06
N GLN A 68 -1.64 -9.41 -4.26
CA GLN A 68 -1.17 -8.02 -4.22
C GLN A 68 -0.76 -7.58 -2.81
N ALA A 69 -1.39 -8.12 -1.76
CA ALA A 69 -0.99 -7.88 -0.38
C ALA A 69 0.39 -8.51 -0.10
N ILE A 70 0.62 -9.76 -0.50
CA ILE A 70 1.92 -10.43 -0.33
C ILE A 70 3.03 -9.66 -1.08
N ARG A 71 2.76 -9.23 -2.32
CA ARG A 71 3.71 -8.44 -3.11
C ARG A 71 4.07 -7.13 -2.42
N LEU A 72 3.06 -6.42 -1.89
CA LEU A 72 3.24 -5.15 -1.21
C LEU A 72 4.01 -5.32 0.11
N PHE A 73 3.68 -6.34 0.90
CA PHE A 73 4.31 -6.57 2.20
C PHE A 73 5.79 -6.96 2.07
N ASN A 74 6.17 -7.60 0.98
CA ASN A 74 7.57 -8.00 0.72
C ASN A 74 8.36 -6.94 -0.10
N MET A 75 7.76 -5.78 -0.39
CA MET A 75 8.41 -4.75 -1.17
C MET A 75 9.44 -3.97 -0.34
N LYS A 76 10.64 -3.80 -0.92
CA LYS A 76 11.70 -2.94 -0.40
C LYS A 76 11.95 -1.79 -1.36
N ILE A 77 11.87 -0.57 -0.86
CA ILE A 77 12.15 0.65 -1.61
C ILE A 77 13.55 1.13 -1.23
N THR A 78 14.42 1.31 -2.21
CA THR A 78 15.73 1.91 -2.02
C THR A 78 15.75 3.28 -2.68
N THR A 79 15.98 4.32 -1.89
CA THR A 79 16.17 5.67 -2.37
C THR A 79 17.66 5.99 -2.37
N THR A 80 18.16 6.54 -3.47
CA THR A 80 19.55 7.00 -3.60
C THR A 80 19.51 8.48 -3.95
N VAL A 81 20.26 9.27 -3.22
CA VAL A 81 20.47 10.71 -3.46
C VAL A 81 21.95 10.91 -3.76
N GLU A 82 22.25 11.61 -4.84
CA GLU A 82 23.59 11.97 -5.27
C GLU A 82 23.72 13.50 -5.17
N GLU A 83 24.66 13.96 -4.33
CA GLU A 83 24.99 15.38 -4.14
C GLU A 83 26.50 15.56 -4.33
N GLY A 84 26.94 16.02 -5.51
CA GLY A 84 28.34 16.08 -5.88
C GLY A 84 28.98 14.69 -5.82
N ASP A 85 30.07 14.56 -5.06
CA ASP A 85 30.78 13.27 -4.89
C ASP A 85 30.17 12.37 -3.80
N LYS A 86 29.07 12.81 -3.17
CA LYS A 86 28.41 12.10 -2.08
C LYS A 86 27.22 11.31 -2.58
N ARG A 87 27.21 10.01 -2.35
CA ARG A 87 26.08 9.12 -2.61
C ARG A 87 25.51 8.62 -1.29
N THR A 88 24.26 9.00 -1.01
CA THR A 88 23.52 8.55 0.18
C THR A 88 22.39 7.62 -0.27
N TRP A 89 22.18 6.53 0.44
CA TRP A 89 21.05 5.63 0.19
C TRP A 89 20.29 5.34 1.47
N SER A 90 19.00 5.09 1.34
CA SER A 90 18.12 4.64 2.41
C SER A 90 17.23 3.50 1.93
N HIS A 91 16.83 2.65 2.86
CA HIS A 91 15.92 1.54 2.59
C HIS A 91 14.64 1.74 3.38
N LEU A 92 13.51 1.57 2.71
CA LEU A 92 12.20 1.56 3.33
C LEU A 92 11.52 0.22 3.03
N MET A 93 11.15 -0.51 4.07
CA MET A 93 10.30 -1.69 4.00
C MET A 93 8.94 -1.33 4.57
N ILE A 94 7.87 -1.91 4.02
CA ILE A 94 6.51 -1.67 4.53
C ILE A 94 6.26 -2.48 5.79
N THR A 95 6.64 -3.76 5.77
CA THR A 95 6.47 -4.67 6.90
C THR A 95 7.81 -5.20 7.39
N GLU A 96 7.89 -5.47 8.67
CA GLU A 96 9.02 -6.17 9.29
C GLU A 96 8.78 -7.69 9.27
N HIS A 97 7.60 -8.09 9.71
CA HIS A 97 7.11 -9.47 9.66
C HIS A 97 5.58 -9.48 9.71
N GLY A 98 4.98 -10.62 9.46
CA GLY A 98 3.53 -10.75 9.57
C GLY A 98 3.04 -12.15 9.23
N GLN A 99 1.78 -12.39 9.57
CA GLN A 99 1.06 -13.59 9.20
C GLN A 99 -0.12 -13.18 8.31
N PHE A 100 -0.16 -13.74 7.10
CA PHE A 100 -1.23 -13.52 6.17
C PHE A 100 -1.97 -14.82 5.87
N PHE A 101 -3.26 -14.72 5.57
CA PHE A 101 -4.14 -15.86 5.38
C PHE A 101 -3.59 -16.89 4.37
N SER A 102 -3.20 -18.07 4.83
CA SER A 102 -2.84 -19.21 3.98
C SER A 102 -4.10 -19.89 3.43
N SER A 103 -4.02 -20.38 2.19
CA SER A 103 -5.09 -21.21 1.61
C SER A 103 -5.24 -22.57 2.28
N GLN A 104 -4.21 -23.06 2.98
CA GLN A 104 -4.24 -24.34 3.70
C GLN A 104 -4.80 -24.26 5.12
N ALA A 105 -4.97 -23.05 5.70
CA ALA A 105 -5.50 -22.86 7.03
C ALA A 105 -7.00 -23.19 7.19
N SER A 106 -7.66 -23.66 6.13
CA SER A 106 -9.06 -24.10 6.15
C SER A 106 -9.28 -25.47 6.80
N ILE A 107 -8.24 -26.18 7.23
CA ILE A 107 -8.37 -27.57 7.73
C ILE A 107 -8.65 -27.61 9.24
N ASP A 108 -8.26 -26.59 9.99
CA ASP A 108 -8.56 -26.55 11.43
C ASP A 108 -9.40 -25.33 11.80
N LYS A 109 -10.72 -25.50 11.78
CA LYS A 109 -11.73 -24.49 12.16
C LYS A 109 -11.66 -24.08 13.64
N ARG A 110 -10.75 -24.62 14.43
CA ARG A 110 -10.67 -24.44 15.89
C ARG A 110 -9.68 -23.39 16.35
N MET A 111 -8.78 -22.93 15.47
CA MET A 111 -7.87 -21.83 15.80
C MET A 111 -8.40 -20.50 15.24
N PRO A 112 -8.61 -19.47 16.07
CA PRO A 112 -8.92 -18.13 15.60
C PRO A 112 -7.68 -17.56 14.90
N TRP A 113 -7.63 -17.67 13.59
CA TRP A 113 -6.61 -17.06 12.77
C TRP A 113 -6.93 -15.57 12.60
N GLU A 114 -6.10 -14.73 13.19
CA GLU A 114 -6.10 -13.31 12.89
C GLU A 114 -4.90 -13.04 11.98
N GLY A 115 -5.18 -12.56 10.75
CA GLY A 115 -4.14 -12.01 9.91
C GLY A 115 -3.63 -10.73 10.55
N GLU A 116 -2.32 -10.65 10.77
CA GLU A 116 -1.66 -9.48 11.34
C GLU A 116 -0.32 -9.21 10.67
N ILE A 117 0.07 -7.97 10.63
CA ILE A 117 1.37 -7.54 10.14
C ILE A 117 1.98 -6.52 11.10
N MET A 118 3.28 -6.64 11.30
CA MET A 118 4.09 -5.63 11.98
C MET A 118 4.66 -4.68 10.93
N LEU A 119 4.31 -3.41 10.99
CA LEU A 119 4.88 -2.40 10.12
C LEU A 119 6.34 -2.15 10.48
N HIS A 120 7.19 -2.00 9.48
CA HIS A 120 8.57 -1.59 9.69
C HIS A 120 8.62 -0.21 10.33
N ARG A 121 9.50 -0.02 11.30
CA ARG A 121 9.55 1.19 12.12
C ARG A 121 9.58 2.48 11.30
N ALA A 122 10.43 2.57 10.30
CA ALA A 122 10.54 3.76 9.46
C ALA A 122 9.24 4.05 8.69
N PHE A 123 8.56 3.02 8.18
CA PHE A 123 7.27 3.19 7.49
C PHE A 123 6.16 3.62 8.46
N PHE A 124 6.12 3.03 9.64
CA PHE A 124 5.18 3.41 10.70
C PHE A 124 5.33 4.89 11.10
N ASP A 125 6.57 5.33 11.35
CA ASP A 125 6.85 6.72 11.74
C ASP A 125 6.44 7.70 10.63
N GLU A 126 6.65 7.36 9.35
CA GLU A 126 6.17 8.13 8.19
C GLU A 126 4.63 8.20 8.15
N CYS A 127 3.94 7.07 8.34
CA CYS A 127 2.47 7.05 8.37
C CYS A 127 1.90 7.92 9.50
N VAL A 128 2.52 7.87 10.67
CA VAL A 128 2.04 8.65 11.83
C VAL A 128 2.29 10.14 11.66
N SER A 129 3.47 10.51 11.18
CA SER A 129 3.93 11.91 11.14
C SER A 129 3.50 12.65 9.88
N HIS A 130 3.55 11.99 8.71
CA HIS A 130 3.44 12.64 7.40
C HIS A 130 2.25 12.19 6.56
N ALA A 131 1.40 11.25 7.04
CA ALA A 131 0.24 10.83 6.27
C ALA A 131 -0.72 12.00 6.02
N ILE A 132 -1.04 12.22 4.75
CA ILE A 132 -2.01 13.19 4.30
C ILE A 132 -3.43 12.62 4.34
N PRO A 133 -4.45 13.44 4.61
CA PRO A 133 -5.84 12.99 4.55
C PRO A 133 -6.26 12.76 3.09
N ILE A 134 -6.62 11.53 2.75
CA ILE A 134 -7.17 11.16 1.44
C ILE A 134 -8.60 10.61 1.62
N ASP A 135 -9.49 10.93 0.68
CA ASP A 135 -10.83 10.35 0.68
C ASP A 135 -10.81 8.98 0.02
N ILE A 136 -10.99 7.93 0.82
CA ILE A 136 -11.00 6.55 0.34
C ILE A 136 -12.13 6.30 -0.68
N ARG A 137 -13.24 7.05 -0.62
CA ARG A 137 -14.33 6.94 -1.59
C ARG A 137 -13.87 7.36 -2.99
N VAL A 138 -13.01 8.38 -3.09
CA VAL A 138 -12.40 8.80 -4.36
C VAL A 138 -11.51 7.69 -4.91
N ILE A 139 -10.66 7.07 -4.08
CA ILE A 139 -9.82 5.95 -4.50
C ILE A 139 -10.68 4.79 -5.03
N HIS A 140 -11.81 4.49 -4.39
CA HIS A 140 -12.73 3.45 -4.87
C HIS A 140 -13.41 3.80 -6.19
N ALA A 141 -13.77 5.07 -6.41
CA ALA A 141 -14.41 5.54 -7.62
C ALA A 141 -13.46 5.56 -8.83
N LEU A 142 -12.18 5.85 -8.61
CA LEU A 142 -11.18 5.89 -9.68
C LEU A 142 -10.90 4.48 -10.21
N GLN A 143 -10.92 4.31 -11.54
CA GLN A 143 -10.71 3.02 -12.20
C GLN A 143 -9.22 2.77 -12.55
N SER A 144 -8.46 3.83 -12.81
CA SER A 144 -7.06 3.76 -13.18
C SER A 144 -6.14 3.91 -11.97
N SER A 145 -5.11 3.06 -11.88
CA SER A 145 -4.06 3.19 -10.87
C SER A 145 -3.28 4.51 -11.01
N MET A 146 -3.04 4.96 -12.24
CA MET A 146 -2.43 6.27 -12.50
C MET A 146 -3.30 7.42 -11.99
N ALA A 147 -4.63 7.34 -12.17
CA ALA A 147 -5.55 8.36 -11.65
C ALA A 147 -5.50 8.42 -10.11
N ILE A 148 -5.36 7.27 -9.44
CA ILE A 148 -5.16 7.22 -7.99
C ILE A 148 -3.83 7.87 -7.60
N ASP A 149 -2.75 7.57 -8.30
CA ASP A 149 -1.43 8.16 -8.03
C ASP A 149 -1.44 9.68 -8.20
N ILE A 150 -2.08 10.18 -9.26
CA ILE A 150 -2.25 11.61 -9.50
C ILE A 150 -3.11 12.25 -8.40
N TYR A 151 -4.19 11.60 -7.99
CA TYR A 151 -5.06 12.09 -6.90
C TYR A 151 -4.29 12.23 -5.59
N VAL A 152 -3.57 11.18 -5.17
CA VAL A 152 -2.76 11.19 -3.94
C VAL A 152 -1.67 12.28 -4.02
N TRP A 153 -0.98 12.37 -5.15
CA TRP A 153 0.06 13.38 -5.38
C TRP A 153 -0.50 14.81 -5.34
N LEU A 154 -1.65 15.06 -5.96
CA LEU A 154 -2.31 16.37 -5.91
C LEU A 154 -2.72 16.71 -4.48
N THR A 155 -3.32 15.76 -3.74
CA THR A 155 -3.71 15.97 -2.35
C THR A 155 -2.50 16.34 -1.49
N TYR A 156 -1.37 15.65 -1.66
CA TYR A 156 -0.12 15.98 -1.00
C TYR A 156 0.34 17.41 -1.33
N ARG A 157 0.36 17.75 -2.61
CA ARG A 157 0.81 19.08 -3.04
C ARG A 157 -0.10 20.19 -2.55
N PHE A 158 -1.41 20.01 -2.60
CA PHE A 158 -2.36 21.03 -2.10
C PHE A 158 -2.19 21.31 -0.60
N ASN A 159 -1.83 20.32 0.18
CA ASN A 159 -1.52 20.53 1.60
C ASN A 159 -0.20 21.30 1.83
N ALA A 160 0.72 21.26 0.89
CA ALA A 160 2.04 21.89 1.00
C ALA A 160 2.15 23.25 0.28
N LEU A 161 1.24 23.57 -0.66
CA LEU A 161 1.32 24.76 -1.49
C LEU A 161 0.54 25.92 -0.89
N ASN A 162 1.24 27.05 -0.65
CA ASN A 162 0.64 28.30 -0.17
C ASN A 162 0.29 29.28 -1.31
N ARG A 163 0.62 28.95 -2.55
CA ARG A 163 0.38 29.80 -3.73
C ARG A 163 0.08 28.99 -4.98
N LYS A 164 -0.61 29.62 -5.96
CA LYS A 164 -0.83 29.02 -7.28
C LYS A 164 0.50 28.63 -7.92
N THR A 165 0.61 27.39 -8.33
CA THR A 165 1.81 26.83 -8.99
C THR A 165 1.41 26.16 -10.29
N THR A 166 2.06 26.54 -11.37
CA THR A 166 1.87 25.93 -12.69
C THR A 166 2.87 24.79 -12.88
N ILE A 167 2.39 23.66 -13.37
CA ILE A 167 3.19 22.46 -13.65
C ILE A 167 3.07 22.18 -15.15
N ARG A 168 4.22 21.95 -15.80
CA ARG A 168 4.25 21.60 -17.23
C ARG A 168 3.88 20.13 -17.43
N TRP A 169 3.21 19.82 -18.53
CA TRP A 169 2.86 18.44 -18.90
C TRP A 169 4.07 17.50 -18.95
N SER A 170 5.22 17.98 -19.45
CA SER A 170 6.47 17.21 -19.47
C SER A 170 6.95 16.80 -18.06
N GLN A 171 6.72 17.65 -17.04
CA GLN A 171 7.05 17.34 -15.66
C GLN A 171 6.12 16.27 -15.08
N LEU A 172 4.81 16.33 -15.40
CA LEU A 172 3.85 15.29 -15.03
C LEU A 172 4.18 13.96 -15.71
N GLN A 173 4.53 14.00 -16.99
CA GLN A 173 4.94 12.82 -17.73
C GLN A 173 6.20 12.19 -17.11
N ALA A 174 7.21 12.97 -16.78
CA ALA A 174 8.42 12.47 -16.12
C ALA A 174 8.14 11.87 -14.72
N GLN A 175 7.12 12.38 -14.03
CA GLN A 175 6.74 11.89 -12.69
C GLN A 175 5.96 10.57 -12.75
N PHE A 176 5.04 10.39 -13.69
CA PHE A 176 4.07 9.30 -13.70
C PHE A 176 4.23 8.29 -14.85
N CYS A 177 4.98 8.63 -15.89
CA CYS A 177 5.13 7.81 -17.10
C CYS A 177 6.58 7.34 -17.30
N LYS A 178 7.32 7.07 -16.25
CA LYS A 178 8.61 6.37 -16.38
C LYS A 178 8.33 4.90 -16.73
N ASN A 179 8.67 4.54 -17.98
CA ASN A 179 8.77 3.16 -18.42
C ASN A 179 9.92 2.44 -17.70
#